data_bdd0151886b60e0431302fcd91698c8e
#
_entry.id   bdd0151886b60e0431302fcd91698c8e
#
_cell.length_a   1.000
_cell.length_b   1.000
_cell.length_c   1.000
_cell.angle_alpha   90.00
_cell.angle_beta   90.00
_cell.angle_gamma   90.00
#
_symmetry.space_group_name_H-M   'P 1'
#
loop_
_entity.id
_entity.type
_entity.pdbx_description
1 polymer ?
#
loop_
_entity_poly.entity_id
_entity_poly.type
_entity_poly.pdbx_seq_one_letter_code
_entity_poly.pdbx_strand_id
1 'polypeptide(L)'
;MYNAYWKLNQKPFTQRQDPARFYRSKSHQTALLRLTYALDNLTGPGLILGASGTGKTGLVKLLTAAHKDLRPLIHIVFPAISPDDLLRHVASEIAMSAAVSPVISRGNDGVLREILTSLRRLSDNGQRALLCFDDAHLLSEDAMLHVVQPLLNLAESEDHAMLAMLLVGQPVLSARIRKLHQISERIAVTTALTGFTAAETADYVRSSLIQSGGRSDIFSADALQRLFEITAGNPRRINRLSDMALLVGFAEQLGQISVSQIDAVSTELMPAAA
;
A
#
# COMPACT_ATOMS: atom_id res chain seq x y z
N MET A 1 14.60 -22.08 11.04
CA MET A 1 14.28 -23.38 11.66
C MET A 1 13.36 -24.21 10.75
N TYR A 2 12.09 -23.86 10.55
CA TYR A 2 11.15 -24.69 9.76
C TYR A 2 11.42 -24.73 8.24
N ASN A 3 12.19 -23.80 7.69
CA ASN A 3 12.44 -23.76 6.23
C ASN A 3 13.08 -25.05 5.70
N ALA A 4 14.09 -25.58 6.39
CA ALA A 4 14.76 -26.81 5.98
C ALA A 4 13.80 -28.03 6.02
N TYR A 5 12.94 -28.08 7.03
CA TYR A 5 11.92 -29.14 7.18
C TYR A 5 10.94 -29.17 6.01
N TRP A 6 10.38 -27.99 5.65
CA TRP A 6 9.43 -27.83 4.55
C TRP A 6 10.10 -27.70 3.18
N LYS A 7 11.43 -27.85 3.12
CA LYS A 7 12.25 -27.68 1.89
C LYS A 7 12.06 -26.32 1.23
N LEU A 8 12.00 -25.27 2.05
CA LEU A 8 11.85 -23.89 1.62
C LEU A 8 13.21 -23.20 1.52
N ASN A 9 13.46 -22.51 0.44
CA ASN A 9 14.68 -21.70 0.24
C ASN A 9 14.64 -20.37 1.04
N GLN A 10 13.43 -19.90 1.36
CA GLN A 10 13.18 -18.69 2.13
C GLN A 10 11.82 -18.74 2.80
N LYS A 11 11.53 -17.79 3.69
CA LYS A 11 10.21 -17.68 4.33
C LYS A 11 9.13 -17.32 3.28
N PRO A 12 8.05 -18.11 3.15
CA PRO A 12 6.99 -17.85 2.15
C PRO A 12 6.09 -16.66 2.53
N PHE A 13 5.85 -16.46 3.83
CA PHE A 13 4.90 -15.48 4.36
C PHE A 13 5.62 -14.31 5.03
N THR A 14 6.43 -13.58 4.26
CA THR A 14 7.12 -12.40 4.77
C THR A 14 6.30 -11.14 4.53
N GLN A 15 6.42 -10.17 5.43
CA GLN A 15 5.82 -8.84 5.24
C GLN A 15 6.62 -7.97 4.23
N ARG A 16 7.71 -8.49 3.67
CA ARG A 16 8.49 -7.76 2.66
C ARG A 16 7.66 -7.61 1.40
N GLN A 17 7.40 -6.37 1.04
CA GLN A 17 6.63 -5.99 -0.14
C GLN A 17 7.57 -5.95 -1.36
N ASP A 18 7.98 -7.12 -1.84
CA ASP A 18 8.70 -7.24 -3.10
C ASP A 18 7.69 -7.20 -4.25
N PRO A 19 7.75 -6.19 -5.16
CA PRO A 19 6.85 -6.10 -6.30
C PRO A 19 6.83 -7.35 -7.18
N ALA A 20 7.96 -8.05 -7.31
CA ALA A 20 8.08 -9.27 -8.13
C ALA A 20 7.29 -10.45 -7.53
N ARG A 21 7.06 -10.45 -6.21
CA ARG A 21 6.35 -11.50 -5.48
C ARG A 21 4.93 -11.10 -5.08
N PHE A 22 4.49 -9.93 -5.50
CA PHE A 22 3.18 -9.41 -5.13
C PHE A 22 2.07 -10.22 -5.79
N TYR A 23 1.22 -10.86 -4.99
CA TYR A 23 0.06 -11.58 -5.48
C TYR A 23 -1.04 -10.59 -5.90
N ARG A 24 -1.43 -10.66 -7.17
CA ARG A 24 -2.42 -9.76 -7.78
C ARG A 24 -3.79 -10.40 -7.79
N SER A 25 -4.56 -10.23 -6.71
CA SER A 25 -5.97 -10.61 -6.70
C SER A 25 -6.77 -9.77 -7.72
N LYS A 26 -8.00 -10.16 -7.98
CA LYS A 26 -8.90 -9.44 -8.90
C LYS A 26 -9.08 -7.97 -8.50
N SER A 27 -9.20 -7.68 -7.19
CA SER A 27 -9.31 -6.30 -6.70
C SER A 27 -8.03 -5.49 -6.97
N HIS A 28 -6.84 -6.11 -6.81
CA HIS A 28 -5.56 -5.46 -7.12
C HIS A 28 -5.39 -5.20 -8.62
N GLN A 29 -5.76 -6.15 -9.47
CA GLN A 29 -5.68 -5.99 -10.93
C GLN A 29 -6.59 -4.85 -11.41
N THR A 30 -7.83 -4.81 -10.94
CA THR A 30 -8.77 -3.73 -11.26
C THR A 30 -8.26 -2.38 -10.77
N ALA A 31 -7.72 -2.32 -9.54
CA ALA A 31 -7.17 -1.11 -8.98
C ALA A 31 -5.96 -0.62 -9.78
N LEU A 32 -5.03 -1.52 -10.12
CA LEU A 32 -3.85 -1.20 -10.92
C LEU A 32 -4.25 -0.60 -12.27
N LEU A 33 -5.17 -1.26 -13.00
CA LEU A 33 -5.64 -0.78 -14.30
C LEU A 33 -6.23 0.64 -14.22
N ARG A 34 -7.12 0.89 -13.25
CA ARG A 34 -7.76 2.20 -13.09
C ARG A 34 -6.77 3.30 -12.70
N LEU A 35 -5.84 2.99 -11.79
CA LEU A 35 -4.82 3.95 -11.35
C LEU A 35 -3.83 4.26 -12.48
N THR A 36 -3.38 3.24 -13.22
CA THR A 36 -2.54 3.42 -14.41
C THR A 36 -3.22 4.37 -15.40
N TYR A 37 -4.47 4.11 -15.75
CA TYR A 37 -5.23 4.97 -16.67
C TYR A 37 -5.30 6.42 -16.17
N ALA A 38 -5.59 6.64 -14.89
CA ALA A 38 -5.67 7.99 -14.32
C ALA A 38 -4.32 8.71 -14.33
N LEU A 39 -3.23 7.99 -14.03
CA LEU A 39 -1.88 8.55 -14.01
C LEU A 39 -1.34 8.86 -15.41
N ASP A 40 -1.62 8.00 -16.40
CA ASP A 40 -1.20 8.20 -17.78
C ASP A 40 -1.94 9.38 -18.45
N ASN A 41 -3.21 9.58 -18.09
CA ASN A 41 -4.04 10.64 -18.66
C ASN A 41 -4.06 11.93 -17.81
N LEU A 42 -3.30 12.00 -16.72
CA LEU A 42 -3.21 13.17 -15.84
C LEU A 42 -4.57 13.71 -15.36
N THR A 43 -5.50 12.81 -15.12
CA THR A 43 -6.90 13.17 -14.81
C THR A 43 -7.11 13.66 -13.38
N GLY A 44 -6.09 13.57 -12.53
CA GLY A 44 -6.13 13.99 -11.13
C GLY A 44 -5.66 12.91 -10.15
N PRO A 45 -5.80 13.14 -8.83
CA PRO A 45 -5.33 12.21 -7.81
C PRO A 45 -6.13 10.92 -7.76
N GLY A 46 -5.44 9.83 -7.44
CA GLY A 46 -6.04 8.54 -7.17
C GLY A 46 -6.34 8.33 -5.68
N LEU A 47 -7.48 7.69 -5.37
CA LEU A 47 -7.88 7.29 -4.02
C LEU A 47 -7.89 5.76 -3.92
N ILE A 48 -7.05 5.22 -3.02
CA ILE A 48 -6.95 3.78 -2.73
C ILE A 48 -7.52 3.50 -1.35
N LEU A 49 -8.62 2.78 -1.30
CA LEU A 49 -9.30 2.40 -0.08
C LEU A 49 -9.12 0.91 0.22
N GLY A 50 -9.08 0.54 1.47
CA GLY A 50 -9.06 -0.86 1.89
C GLY A 50 -8.78 -1.01 3.38
N ALA A 51 -9.24 -2.10 3.96
CA ALA A 51 -8.94 -2.43 5.35
C ALA A 51 -7.44 -2.53 5.60
N SER A 52 -7.02 -2.47 6.86
CA SER A 52 -5.60 -2.68 7.20
C SER A 52 -5.16 -4.07 6.74
N GLY A 53 -3.99 -4.16 6.11
CA GLY A 53 -3.41 -5.43 5.67
C GLY A 53 -3.89 -5.95 4.30
N THR A 54 -4.73 -5.22 3.55
CA THR A 54 -5.20 -5.61 2.20
C THR A 54 -4.20 -5.40 1.07
N GLY A 55 -2.99 -4.91 1.35
CA GLY A 55 -1.94 -4.76 0.34
C GLY A 55 -1.85 -3.38 -0.33
N LYS A 56 -2.49 -2.34 0.22
CA LYS A 56 -2.49 -0.96 -0.33
C LYS A 56 -1.09 -0.44 -0.66
N THR A 57 -0.20 -0.46 0.32
CA THR A 57 1.20 0.01 0.14
C THR A 57 1.97 -0.84 -0.88
N GLY A 58 1.68 -2.16 -0.93
CA GLY A 58 2.24 -3.05 -1.96
C GLY A 58 1.78 -2.68 -3.37
N LEU A 59 0.50 -2.31 -3.52
CA LEU A 59 -0.05 -1.85 -4.79
C LEU A 59 0.62 -0.55 -5.26
N VAL A 60 0.86 0.42 -4.36
CA VAL A 60 1.59 1.67 -4.68
C VAL A 60 2.99 1.35 -5.21
N LYS A 61 3.73 0.46 -4.54
CA LYS A 61 5.07 0.03 -5.00
C LYS A 61 5.03 -0.67 -6.35
N LEU A 62 4.01 -1.51 -6.58
CA LEU A 62 3.82 -2.19 -7.87
C LEU A 62 3.53 -1.18 -8.98
N LEU A 63 2.67 -0.20 -8.72
CA LEU A 63 2.33 0.88 -9.64
C LEU A 63 3.58 1.67 -10.03
N THR A 64 4.39 2.09 -9.06
CA THR A 64 5.65 2.83 -9.29
C THR A 64 6.67 2.00 -10.06
N ALA A 65 6.73 0.68 -9.80
CA ALA A 65 7.64 -0.21 -10.53
C ALA A 65 7.24 -0.37 -12.01
N ALA A 66 5.93 -0.26 -12.32
CA ALA A 66 5.40 -0.35 -13.68
C ALA A 66 5.60 0.96 -14.49
N HIS A 67 5.65 2.12 -13.83
CA HIS A 67 5.77 3.43 -14.46
C HIS A 67 7.16 4.03 -14.18
N LYS A 68 8.05 3.99 -15.17
CA LYS A 68 9.43 4.46 -15.02
C LYS A 68 9.54 5.99 -14.89
N ASP A 69 8.60 6.70 -15.46
CA ASP A 69 8.46 8.16 -15.43
C ASP A 69 7.94 8.68 -14.09
N LEU A 70 7.17 7.87 -13.34
CA LEU A 70 6.68 8.21 -12.01
C LEU A 70 7.75 8.04 -10.93
N ARG A 71 8.76 8.87 -11.00
CA ARG A 71 9.87 8.91 -10.05
C ARG A 71 10.27 10.34 -9.75
N PRO A 72 10.63 10.64 -8.50
CA PRO A 72 10.67 9.76 -7.33
C PRO A 72 9.28 9.41 -6.77
N LEU A 73 9.19 8.30 -6.04
CA LEU A 73 8.07 8.03 -5.13
C LEU A 73 8.35 8.71 -3.79
N ILE A 74 7.55 9.71 -3.47
CA ILE A 74 7.58 10.40 -2.18
C ILE A 74 6.47 9.79 -1.33
N HIS A 75 6.87 8.98 -0.36
CA HIS A 75 5.95 8.15 0.43
C HIS A 75 5.84 8.69 1.85
N ILE A 76 4.77 9.41 2.15
CA ILE A 76 4.47 9.96 3.46
C ILE A 76 3.71 8.90 4.27
N VAL A 77 4.39 8.32 5.26
CA VAL A 77 3.87 7.19 6.07
C VAL A 77 3.25 7.66 7.39
N PHE A 78 3.65 8.84 7.88
CA PHE A 78 3.18 9.39 9.16
C PHE A 78 2.51 10.76 8.96
N PRO A 79 1.29 10.80 8.38
CA PRO A 79 0.64 12.08 8.07
C PRO A 79 -0.01 12.74 9.30
N ALA A 80 0.03 12.11 10.49
CA ALA A 80 -0.63 12.58 11.71
C ALA A 80 0.25 13.58 12.51
N ILE A 81 0.75 14.61 11.83
CA ILE A 81 1.53 15.72 12.40
C ILE A 81 0.82 17.05 12.10
N SER A 82 1.34 18.17 12.60
CA SER A 82 0.75 19.48 12.30
C SER A 82 0.76 19.77 10.81
N PRO A 83 -0.22 20.52 10.25
CA PRO A 83 -0.25 20.85 8.82
C PRO A 83 1.04 21.52 8.32
N ASP A 84 1.60 22.45 9.11
CA ASP A 84 2.83 23.15 8.75
C ASP A 84 4.04 22.23 8.72
N ASP A 85 4.16 21.30 9.69
CA ASP A 85 5.25 20.33 9.73
C ASP A 85 5.09 19.30 8.60
N LEU A 86 3.86 18.91 8.30
CA LEU A 86 3.57 18.00 7.18
C LEU A 86 3.98 18.64 5.84
N LEU A 87 3.62 19.92 5.62
CA LEU A 87 3.99 20.63 4.39
C LEU A 87 5.51 20.75 4.26
N ARG A 88 6.21 21.10 5.35
CA ARG A 88 7.68 21.14 5.37
C ARG A 88 8.30 19.77 5.13
N HIS A 89 7.72 18.71 5.71
CA HIS A 89 8.20 17.34 5.47
C HIS A 89 8.06 16.96 4.00
N VAL A 90 6.91 17.22 3.38
CA VAL A 90 6.69 16.99 1.94
C VAL A 90 7.70 17.78 1.12
N ALA A 91 7.92 19.06 1.41
CA ALA A 91 8.90 19.90 0.71
C ALA A 91 10.32 19.33 0.81
N SER A 92 10.73 18.90 2.01
CA SER A 92 12.05 18.30 2.24
C SER A 92 12.25 17.02 1.42
N GLU A 93 11.26 16.13 1.40
CA GLU A 93 11.33 14.87 0.63
C GLU A 93 11.42 15.13 -0.88
N ILE A 94 10.66 16.11 -1.40
CA ILE A 94 10.72 16.50 -2.81
C ILE A 94 12.07 17.13 -3.13
N ALA A 95 12.56 18.07 -2.31
CA ALA A 95 13.85 18.73 -2.50
C ALA A 95 15.03 17.76 -2.49
N MET A 96 15.04 16.82 -1.52
CA MET A 96 16.05 15.75 -1.45
C MET A 96 16.04 14.90 -2.72
N SER A 97 14.86 14.54 -3.21
CA SER A 97 14.70 13.75 -4.43
C SER A 97 15.13 14.49 -5.69
N ALA A 98 14.98 15.82 -5.71
CA ALA A 98 15.41 16.71 -6.79
C ALA A 98 16.90 17.11 -6.69
N ALA A 99 17.64 16.64 -5.68
CA ALA A 99 18.99 17.07 -5.33
C ALA A 99 19.09 18.62 -5.19
N VAL A 100 18.07 19.22 -4.59
CA VAL A 100 18.02 20.64 -4.23
C VAL A 100 18.28 20.77 -2.73
N SER A 101 19.13 21.73 -2.35
CA SER A 101 19.32 22.03 -0.93
C SER A 101 18.04 22.64 -0.35
N PRO A 102 17.50 22.09 0.75
CA PRO A 102 16.30 22.65 1.37
C PRO A 102 16.57 24.12 1.78
N VAL A 103 15.69 25.01 1.40
CA VAL A 103 15.72 26.39 1.87
C VAL A 103 14.86 26.50 3.11
N ILE A 104 15.34 27.11 4.17
CA ILE A 104 14.55 27.33 5.38
C ILE A 104 13.60 28.51 5.10
N SER A 105 12.52 28.23 4.40
CA SER A 105 11.49 29.22 4.12
C SER A 105 10.66 29.51 5.37
N ARG A 106 10.46 30.80 5.66
CA ARG A 106 9.54 31.26 6.71
C ARG A 106 8.15 31.44 6.11
N GLY A 107 7.20 30.57 6.49
CA GLY A 107 5.80 30.62 6.04
C GLY A 107 5.49 29.67 4.85
N ASN A 108 4.22 29.27 4.76
CA ASN A 108 3.74 28.23 3.85
C ASN A 108 3.88 28.60 2.36
N ASP A 109 3.75 29.90 2.01
CA ASP A 109 3.95 30.36 0.63
C ASP A 109 5.39 30.10 0.16
N GLY A 110 6.38 30.36 1.01
CA GLY A 110 7.78 30.06 0.71
C GLY A 110 8.03 28.58 0.52
N VAL A 111 7.42 27.74 1.36
CA VAL A 111 7.51 26.27 1.26
C VAL A 111 6.87 25.75 -0.04
N LEU A 112 5.71 26.29 -0.45
CA LEU A 112 5.08 25.91 -1.72
C LEU A 112 5.91 26.31 -2.94
N ARG A 113 6.57 27.46 -2.92
CA ARG A 113 7.52 27.87 -3.99
C ARG A 113 8.75 26.95 -4.06
N GLU A 114 9.25 26.49 -2.91
CA GLU A 114 10.34 25.53 -2.87
C GLU A 114 9.91 24.18 -3.47
N ILE A 115 8.71 23.69 -3.14
CA ILE A 115 8.12 22.51 -3.77
C ILE A 115 8.06 22.67 -5.28
N LEU A 116 7.50 23.79 -5.77
CA LEU A 116 7.36 24.04 -7.20
C LEU A 116 8.72 24.08 -7.90
N THR A 117 9.72 24.73 -7.32
CA THR A 117 11.08 24.79 -7.87
C THR A 117 11.70 23.40 -7.97
N SER A 118 11.51 22.57 -6.96
CA SER A 118 12.04 21.21 -6.93
C SER A 118 11.32 20.31 -7.93
N LEU A 119 9.99 20.46 -8.08
CA LEU A 119 9.21 19.73 -9.08
C LEU A 119 9.61 20.09 -10.52
N ARG A 120 9.84 21.38 -10.80
CA ARG A 120 10.35 21.82 -12.11
C ARG A 120 11.67 21.17 -12.46
N ARG A 121 12.60 21.12 -11.49
CA ARG A 121 13.89 20.45 -11.70
C ARG A 121 13.75 18.94 -11.98
N LEU A 122 12.80 18.26 -11.33
CA LEU A 122 12.50 16.85 -11.66
C LEU A 122 11.93 16.73 -13.07
N SER A 123 11.02 17.62 -13.45
CA SER A 123 10.41 17.66 -14.79
C SER A 123 11.44 17.93 -15.89
N ASP A 124 12.39 18.82 -15.67
CA ASP A 124 13.50 19.10 -16.59
C ASP A 124 14.37 17.86 -16.85
N ASN A 125 14.40 16.93 -15.89
CA ASN A 125 15.07 15.63 -16.01
C ASN A 125 14.15 14.53 -16.58
N GLY A 126 12.96 14.85 -17.07
CA GLY A 126 11.98 13.90 -17.60
C GLY A 126 11.34 13.01 -16.52
N GLN A 127 11.34 13.48 -15.27
CA GLN A 127 10.78 12.77 -14.13
C GLN A 127 9.50 13.45 -13.64
N ARG A 128 8.55 12.66 -13.17
CA ARG A 128 7.30 13.12 -12.57
C ARG A 128 7.17 12.52 -11.15
N ALA A 129 7.18 13.36 -10.14
CA ALA A 129 7.07 12.92 -8.77
C ALA A 129 5.70 12.26 -8.51
N LEU A 130 5.69 11.13 -7.80
CA LEU A 130 4.48 10.51 -7.26
C LEU A 130 4.45 10.73 -5.75
N LEU A 131 3.58 11.61 -5.28
CA LEU A 131 3.35 11.86 -3.87
C LEU A 131 2.24 10.94 -3.36
N CYS A 132 2.58 10.09 -2.41
CA CYS A 132 1.66 9.14 -1.80
C CYS A 132 1.50 9.44 -0.30
N PHE A 133 0.30 9.84 0.12
CA PHE A 133 -0.07 9.89 1.52
C PHE A 133 -0.63 8.53 1.93
N ASP A 134 0.18 7.70 2.58
CA ASP A 134 -0.29 6.44 3.16
C ASP A 134 -0.97 6.71 4.50
N ASP A 135 -1.94 5.89 4.85
CA ASP A 135 -2.82 6.11 6.00
C ASP A 135 -3.45 7.52 6.05
N ALA A 136 -3.78 8.09 4.88
CA ALA A 136 -4.38 9.42 4.74
C ALA A 136 -5.68 9.61 5.54
N HIS A 137 -6.29 8.53 6.04
CA HIS A 137 -7.42 8.61 6.96
C HIS A 137 -7.03 9.17 8.34
N LEU A 138 -5.74 9.28 8.65
CA LEU A 138 -5.22 9.91 9.87
C LEU A 138 -4.95 11.41 9.71
N LEU A 139 -4.96 11.96 8.48
CA LEU A 139 -4.84 13.40 8.25
C LEU A 139 -5.98 14.15 8.97
N SER A 140 -5.66 15.25 9.62
CA SER A 140 -6.67 16.17 10.13
C SER A 140 -7.43 16.87 8.99
N GLU A 141 -8.57 17.47 9.27
CA GLU A 141 -9.29 18.28 8.27
C GLU A 141 -8.43 19.48 7.84
N ASP A 142 -7.76 20.13 8.79
CA ASP A 142 -6.82 21.21 8.51
C ASP A 142 -5.67 20.76 7.59
N ALA A 143 -5.10 19.57 7.80
CA ALA A 143 -4.07 19.04 6.92
C ALA A 143 -4.60 18.75 5.50
N MET A 144 -5.83 18.29 5.38
CA MET A 144 -6.47 18.13 4.07
C MET A 144 -6.63 19.48 3.34
N LEU A 145 -7.04 20.53 4.05
CA LEU A 145 -7.29 21.87 3.46
C LEU A 145 -5.99 22.67 3.26
N HIS A 146 -5.02 22.57 4.18
CA HIS A 146 -3.83 23.40 4.16
C HIS A 146 -2.58 22.72 3.56
N VAL A 147 -2.63 21.41 3.34
CA VAL A 147 -1.53 20.67 2.70
C VAL A 147 -1.99 20.00 1.41
N VAL A 148 -2.99 19.10 1.49
CA VAL A 148 -3.40 18.31 0.32
C VAL A 148 -3.98 19.22 -0.77
N GLN A 149 -4.89 20.12 -0.42
CA GLN A 149 -5.53 21.01 -1.40
C GLN A 149 -4.54 21.96 -2.11
N PRO A 150 -3.61 22.67 -1.44
CA PRO A 150 -2.58 23.44 -2.14
C PRO A 150 -1.68 22.60 -3.06
N LEU A 151 -1.34 21.38 -2.66
CA LEU A 151 -0.56 20.46 -3.51
C LEU A 151 -1.37 19.99 -4.73
N LEU A 152 -2.69 19.81 -4.60
CA LEU A 152 -3.57 19.58 -5.76
C LEU A 152 -3.60 20.79 -6.70
N ASN A 153 -3.64 22.01 -6.15
CA ASN A 153 -3.57 23.22 -6.98
C ASN A 153 -2.25 23.31 -7.76
N LEU A 154 -1.13 22.91 -7.15
CA LEU A 154 0.15 22.83 -7.85
C LEU A 154 0.16 21.74 -8.93
N ALA A 155 -0.47 20.59 -8.67
CA ALA A 155 -0.57 19.51 -9.65
C ALA A 155 -1.44 19.86 -10.87
N GLU A 156 -2.41 20.78 -10.73
CA GLU A 156 -3.32 21.24 -11.76
C GLU A 156 -2.86 22.53 -12.48
N SER A 157 -1.75 23.13 -12.05
CA SER A 157 -1.18 24.30 -12.71
C SER A 157 -0.66 23.96 -14.12
N GLU A 158 -0.28 24.97 -14.93
CA GLU A 158 0.11 24.80 -16.35
C GLU A 158 1.19 23.74 -16.62
N ASP A 159 1.93 23.36 -15.59
CA ASP A 159 2.96 22.30 -15.62
C ASP A 159 2.41 20.96 -15.07
N HIS A 160 1.23 20.53 -15.48
CA HIS A 160 0.50 19.33 -14.95
C HIS A 160 1.31 18.01 -14.90
N ALA A 161 2.37 17.93 -15.66
CA ALA A 161 3.19 16.71 -15.74
C ALA A 161 4.08 16.44 -14.52
N MET A 162 4.25 17.43 -13.60
CA MET A 162 5.29 17.37 -12.57
C MET A 162 4.94 16.54 -11.35
N LEU A 163 3.66 16.50 -10.95
CA LEU A 163 3.21 15.87 -9.72
C LEU A 163 1.99 14.99 -9.94
N ALA A 164 2.12 13.72 -9.63
CA ALA A 164 0.99 12.80 -9.46
C ALA A 164 0.73 12.57 -7.97
N MET A 165 -0.52 12.35 -7.57
CA MET A 165 -0.88 12.18 -6.16
C MET A 165 -1.74 10.94 -5.93
N LEU A 166 -1.46 10.25 -4.82
CA LEU A 166 -2.27 9.15 -4.30
C LEU A 166 -2.63 9.40 -2.84
N LEU A 167 -3.91 9.27 -2.52
CA LEU A 167 -4.42 9.20 -1.17
C LEU A 167 -4.77 7.74 -0.85
N VAL A 168 -4.11 7.18 0.13
CA VAL A 168 -4.23 5.76 0.48
C VAL A 168 -4.74 5.65 1.92
N GLY A 169 -5.81 4.89 2.15
CA GLY A 169 -6.33 4.81 3.51
C GLY A 169 -7.39 3.72 3.73
N GLN A 170 -7.95 3.73 4.92
CA GLN A 170 -9.08 2.86 5.27
C GLN A 170 -10.39 3.42 4.68
N PRO A 171 -11.46 2.61 4.60
CA PRO A 171 -12.73 3.03 3.98
C PRO A 171 -13.34 4.32 4.57
N VAL A 172 -13.07 4.63 5.84
CA VAL A 172 -13.51 5.88 6.49
C VAL A 172 -12.98 7.14 5.77
N LEU A 173 -11.84 7.05 5.09
CA LEU A 173 -11.28 8.15 4.29
C LEU A 173 -12.25 8.63 3.22
N SER A 174 -12.99 7.73 2.57
CA SER A 174 -13.98 8.10 1.55
C SER A 174 -15.08 9.01 2.09
N ALA A 175 -15.59 8.72 3.29
CA ALA A 175 -16.62 9.54 3.92
C ALA A 175 -16.09 10.94 4.32
N ARG A 176 -14.80 11.02 4.73
CA ARG A 176 -14.15 12.29 5.07
C ARG A 176 -13.91 13.14 3.82
N ILE A 177 -13.37 12.56 2.75
CA ILE A 177 -13.12 13.26 1.49
C ILE A 177 -14.43 13.82 0.90
N ARG A 178 -15.53 13.05 0.93
CA ARG A 178 -16.84 13.52 0.44
C ARG A 178 -17.36 14.77 1.11
N LYS A 179 -16.95 15.06 2.35
CA LYS A 179 -17.30 16.31 3.05
C LYS A 179 -16.49 17.51 2.55
N LEU A 180 -15.35 17.27 1.95
CA LEU A 180 -14.43 18.28 1.42
C LEU A 180 -14.60 18.41 -0.09
N HIS A 181 -15.64 19.12 -0.54
CA HIS A 181 -15.99 19.26 -1.96
C HIS A 181 -14.80 19.65 -2.84
N GLN A 182 -13.96 20.57 -2.37
CA GLN A 182 -12.77 21.07 -3.08
C GLN A 182 -11.74 19.97 -3.36
N ILE A 183 -11.72 18.89 -2.60
CA ILE A 183 -10.85 17.72 -2.82
C ILE A 183 -11.62 16.61 -3.56
N SER A 184 -12.89 16.38 -3.16
CA SER A 184 -13.66 15.26 -3.68
C SER A 184 -13.93 15.37 -5.19
N GLU A 185 -14.16 16.57 -5.71
CA GLU A 185 -14.40 16.83 -7.14
C GLU A 185 -13.16 16.61 -8.01
N ARG A 186 -11.98 16.64 -7.41
CA ARG A 186 -10.69 16.45 -8.09
C ARG A 186 -10.21 15.00 -8.11
N ILE A 187 -10.82 14.12 -7.32
CA ILE A 187 -10.45 12.70 -7.32
C ILE A 187 -10.79 12.06 -8.66
N ALA A 188 -9.79 11.77 -9.45
CA ALA A 188 -9.94 11.17 -10.77
C ALA A 188 -10.45 9.73 -10.71
N VAL A 189 -9.95 8.97 -9.77
CA VAL A 189 -10.29 7.56 -9.62
C VAL A 189 -10.34 7.13 -8.15
N THR A 190 -11.38 6.41 -7.80
CA THR A 190 -11.49 5.72 -6.51
C THR A 190 -11.46 4.22 -6.73
N THR A 191 -10.61 3.53 -6.00
CA THR A 191 -10.52 2.07 -6.03
C THR A 191 -10.51 1.50 -4.63
N ALA A 192 -11.11 0.31 -4.46
CA ALA A 192 -11.18 -0.37 -3.17
C ALA A 192 -10.52 -1.75 -3.26
N LEU A 193 -9.61 -2.00 -2.34
CA LEU A 193 -9.01 -3.32 -2.15
C LEU A 193 -9.83 -4.10 -1.12
N THR A 194 -10.27 -5.27 -1.51
CA THR A 194 -10.99 -6.22 -0.65
C THR A 194 -10.07 -7.33 -0.18
N GLY A 195 -10.48 -8.08 0.83
CA GLY A 195 -9.86 -9.36 1.16
C GLY A 195 -9.95 -10.33 -0.03
N PHE A 196 -9.07 -11.30 -0.07
CA PHE A 196 -9.08 -12.38 -1.04
C PHE A 196 -10.35 -13.22 -0.89
N THR A 197 -10.83 -13.78 -1.98
CA THR A 197 -11.85 -14.83 -1.95
C THR A 197 -11.23 -16.14 -1.42
N ALA A 198 -12.05 -17.15 -1.14
CA ALA A 198 -11.55 -18.48 -0.73
C ALA A 198 -10.58 -19.07 -1.77
N ALA A 199 -10.93 -18.97 -3.05
CA ALA A 199 -10.07 -19.43 -4.15
C ALA A 199 -8.75 -18.63 -4.21
N GLU A 200 -8.81 -17.28 -4.15
CA GLU A 200 -7.64 -16.43 -4.15
C GLU A 200 -6.76 -16.65 -2.90
N THR A 201 -7.36 -16.95 -1.73
CA THR A 201 -6.61 -17.31 -0.52
C THR A 201 -5.81 -18.59 -0.71
N ALA A 202 -6.44 -19.63 -1.26
CA ALA A 202 -5.77 -20.88 -1.57
C ALA A 202 -4.65 -20.70 -2.59
N ASP A 203 -4.92 -19.97 -3.66
CA ASP A 203 -3.92 -19.69 -4.71
C ASP A 203 -2.76 -18.84 -4.18
N TYR A 204 -3.05 -17.85 -3.33
CA TYR A 204 -2.02 -17.03 -2.68
C TYR A 204 -1.08 -17.86 -1.83
N VAL A 205 -1.62 -18.73 -0.95
CA VAL A 205 -0.80 -19.58 -0.08
C VAL A 205 0.05 -20.55 -0.91
N ARG A 206 -0.55 -21.23 -1.89
CA ARG A 206 0.16 -22.16 -2.77
C ARG A 206 1.26 -21.45 -3.57
N SER A 207 0.95 -20.31 -4.16
CA SER A 207 1.93 -19.51 -4.92
C SER A 207 3.09 -19.06 -4.04
N SER A 208 2.82 -18.61 -2.80
CA SER A 208 3.86 -18.19 -1.86
C SER A 208 4.79 -19.34 -1.47
N LEU A 209 4.26 -20.54 -1.29
CA LEU A 209 5.05 -21.75 -1.03
C LEU A 209 5.93 -22.13 -2.21
N ILE A 210 5.34 -22.18 -3.42
CA ILE A 210 6.07 -22.52 -4.67
C ILE A 210 7.18 -21.51 -4.92
N GLN A 211 6.91 -20.21 -4.82
CA GLN A 211 7.90 -19.15 -5.00
C GLN A 211 9.02 -19.18 -3.95
N SER A 212 8.79 -19.89 -2.86
CA SER A 212 9.79 -20.11 -1.81
C SER A 212 10.49 -21.47 -1.92
N GLY A 213 10.27 -22.21 -3.02
CA GLY A 213 10.90 -23.51 -3.28
C GLY A 213 10.20 -24.72 -2.67
N GLY A 214 9.07 -24.49 -1.96
CA GLY A 214 8.32 -25.56 -1.29
C GLY A 214 7.27 -26.22 -2.18
N ARG A 215 6.63 -27.25 -1.61
CA ARG A 215 5.50 -27.95 -2.24
C ARG A 215 4.22 -27.13 -2.07
N SER A 216 3.31 -27.21 -3.04
CA SER A 216 2.00 -26.52 -2.99
C SER A 216 0.99 -27.18 -2.06
N ASP A 217 1.21 -28.42 -1.65
CA ASP A 217 0.32 -29.27 -0.86
C ASP A 217 0.66 -29.31 0.63
N ILE A 218 1.53 -28.42 1.11
CA ILE A 218 1.88 -28.31 2.54
C ILE A 218 0.63 -28.03 3.39
N PHE A 219 -0.33 -27.27 2.87
CA PHE A 219 -1.64 -27.06 3.51
C PHE A 219 -2.69 -27.94 2.81
N SER A 220 -3.52 -28.64 3.56
CA SER A 220 -4.68 -29.35 3.02
C SER A 220 -5.71 -28.38 2.44
N ALA A 221 -6.60 -28.85 1.56
CA ALA A 221 -7.68 -28.03 1.00
C ALA A 221 -8.59 -27.46 2.09
N ASP A 222 -8.94 -28.28 3.08
CA ASP A 222 -9.78 -27.88 4.22
C ASP A 222 -9.07 -26.85 5.12
N ALA A 223 -7.74 -26.98 5.32
CA ALA A 223 -6.95 -26.00 6.04
C ALA A 223 -6.94 -24.63 5.31
N LEU A 224 -6.85 -24.63 4.00
CA LEU A 224 -6.92 -23.38 3.20
C LEU A 224 -8.30 -22.75 3.26
N GLN A 225 -9.36 -23.54 3.23
CA GLN A 225 -10.73 -23.07 3.41
C GLN A 225 -10.91 -22.49 4.83
N ARG A 226 -10.44 -23.19 5.85
CA ARG A 226 -10.50 -22.72 7.24
C ARG A 226 -9.70 -21.44 7.46
N LEU A 227 -8.53 -21.33 6.83
CA LEU A 227 -7.71 -20.13 6.84
C LEU A 227 -8.47 -18.92 6.27
N PHE A 228 -9.19 -19.11 5.17
CA PHE A 228 -10.05 -18.05 4.60
C PHE A 228 -11.16 -17.63 5.58
N GLU A 229 -11.87 -18.58 6.18
CA GLU A 229 -12.95 -18.31 7.13
C GLU A 229 -12.49 -17.44 8.32
N ILE A 230 -11.34 -17.77 8.90
CA ILE A 230 -10.79 -17.06 10.06
C ILE A 230 -10.25 -15.67 9.67
N THR A 231 -9.58 -15.57 8.51
CA THR A 231 -8.91 -14.34 8.09
C THR A 231 -9.79 -13.40 7.31
N ALA A 232 -10.96 -13.87 6.85
CA ALA A 232 -11.81 -13.18 5.87
C ALA A 232 -11.00 -12.71 4.63
N GLY A 233 -10.03 -13.52 4.22
CA GLY A 233 -9.15 -13.26 3.08
C GLY A 233 -8.17 -12.10 3.27
N ASN A 234 -7.94 -11.61 4.49
CA ASN A 234 -7.00 -10.52 4.74
C ASN A 234 -5.54 -11.00 4.61
N PRO A 235 -4.76 -10.49 3.63
CA PRO A 235 -3.39 -10.98 3.37
C PRO A 235 -2.45 -10.95 4.57
N ARG A 236 -2.53 -9.91 5.41
CA ARG A 236 -1.69 -9.80 6.62
C ARG A 236 -2.04 -10.88 7.63
N ARG A 237 -3.33 -11.18 7.81
CA ARG A 237 -3.78 -12.25 8.71
C ARG A 237 -3.43 -13.62 8.15
N ILE A 238 -3.61 -13.83 6.84
CA ILE A 238 -3.20 -15.06 6.15
C ILE A 238 -1.71 -15.32 6.38
N ASN A 239 -0.85 -14.32 6.12
CA ASN A 239 0.59 -14.48 6.33
C ASN A 239 0.94 -14.86 7.75
N ARG A 240 0.34 -14.18 8.73
CA ARG A 240 0.62 -14.43 10.15
C ARG A 240 0.21 -15.85 10.58
N LEU A 241 -1.01 -16.27 10.22
CA LEU A 241 -1.51 -17.61 10.57
C LEU A 241 -0.74 -18.70 9.84
N SER A 242 -0.46 -18.51 8.54
CA SER A 242 0.28 -19.49 7.75
C SER A 242 1.73 -19.67 8.22
N ASP A 243 2.42 -18.58 8.59
CA ASP A 243 3.80 -18.65 9.12
C ASP A 243 3.85 -19.43 10.45
N MET A 244 2.89 -19.16 11.34
CA MET A 244 2.79 -19.89 12.62
C MET A 244 2.36 -21.35 12.44
N ALA A 245 1.44 -21.62 11.51
CA ALA A 245 1.05 -23.00 11.21
C ALA A 245 2.22 -23.82 10.67
N LEU A 246 3.09 -23.24 9.84
CA LEU A 246 4.33 -23.91 9.41
C LEU A 246 5.28 -24.19 10.58
N LEU A 247 5.36 -23.29 11.56
CA LEU A 247 6.17 -23.51 12.77
C LEU A 247 5.61 -24.64 13.64
N VAL A 248 4.30 -24.66 13.87
CA VAL A 248 3.62 -25.74 14.62
C VAL A 248 3.79 -27.07 13.91
N GLY A 249 3.52 -27.14 12.61
CA GLY A 249 3.70 -28.37 11.83
C GLY A 249 5.13 -28.89 11.83
N PHE A 250 6.13 -28.01 11.87
CA PHE A 250 7.53 -28.41 12.09
C PHE A 250 7.75 -28.98 13.50
N ALA A 251 7.21 -28.35 14.54
CA ALA A 251 7.36 -28.83 15.91
C ALA A 251 6.70 -30.19 16.12
N GLU A 252 5.55 -30.42 15.48
CA GLU A 252 4.80 -31.67 15.53
C GLU A 252 5.27 -32.73 14.49
N GLN A 253 6.28 -32.39 13.67
CA GLN A 253 6.83 -33.26 12.62
C GLN A 253 5.76 -33.76 11.61
N LEU A 254 4.87 -32.86 11.21
CA LEU A 254 3.75 -33.16 10.31
C LEU A 254 4.18 -33.14 8.82
N GLY A 255 3.63 -34.03 8.02
CA GLY A 255 3.79 -34.02 6.57
C GLY A 255 2.94 -32.95 5.86
N GLN A 256 1.87 -32.48 6.52
CA GLN A 256 0.89 -31.54 5.98
C GLN A 256 0.19 -30.80 7.11
N ILE A 257 -0.17 -29.55 6.89
CA ILE A 257 -0.97 -28.72 7.79
C ILE A 257 -2.45 -29.00 7.56
N SER A 258 -3.18 -29.35 8.61
CA SER A 258 -4.63 -29.59 8.60
C SER A 258 -5.39 -28.47 9.30
N VAL A 259 -6.72 -28.61 9.37
CA VAL A 259 -7.62 -27.68 10.07
C VAL A 259 -7.23 -27.51 11.53
N SER A 260 -6.82 -28.60 12.21
CA SER A 260 -6.48 -28.59 13.64
C SER A 260 -5.33 -27.63 13.96
N GLN A 261 -4.29 -27.57 13.13
CA GLN A 261 -3.18 -26.63 13.32
C GLN A 261 -3.62 -25.17 13.06
N ILE A 262 -4.50 -24.94 12.08
CA ILE A 262 -5.04 -23.60 11.81
C ILE A 262 -5.89 -23.13 13.00
N ASP A 263 -6.75 -23.96 13.55
CA ASP A 263 -7.58 -23.63 14.72
C ASP A 263 -6.74 -23.38 15.97
N ALA A 264 -5.75 -24.22 16.26
CA ALA A 264 -4.84 -24.06 17.38
C ALA A 264 -4.10 -22.70 17.32
N VAL A 265 -3.49 -22.39 16.16
CA VAL A 265 -2.78 -21.12 15.93
C VAL A 265 -3.74 -19.93 16.00
N SER A 266 -4.95 -20.06 15.49
CA SER A 266 -5.92 -18.96 15.51
C SER A 266 -6.34 -18.59 16.93
N THR A 267 -6.54 -19.58 17.80
CA THR A 267 -6.89 -19.38 19.22
C THR A 267 -5.79 -18.63 19.96
N GLU A 268 -4.53 -18.93 19.65
CA GLU A 268 -3.38 -18.28 20.28
C GLU A 268 -3.18 -16.83 19.79
N LEU A 269 -3.30 -16.60 18.46
CA LEU A 269 -2.97 -15.29 17.85
C LEU A 269 -4.13 -14.31 17.76
N MET A 270 -5.36 -14.82 17.84
CA MET A 270 -6.59 -14.04 17.73
C MET A 270 -7.52 -14.45 18.88
N PRO A 271 -7.20 -14.12 20.13
CA PRO A 271 -8.13 -14.38 21.21
C PRO A 271 -9.46 -13.72 20.85
N ALA A 272 -10.55 -14.43 21.11
CA ALA A 272 -11.90 -13.91 20.87
C ALA A 272 -11.98 -12.52 21.52
N ALA A 273 -12.47 -11.52 20.76
CA ALA A 273 -12.74 -10.23 21.33
C ALA A 273 -13.75 -10.43 22.46
N ALA A 274 -13.31 -10.16 23.70
CA ALA A 274 -14.13 -10.23 24.89
C ALA A 274 -15.19 -9.14 24.87
#